data_667c4886f4911cbe8fac98993fee43b9
#
_entry.id   667c4886f4911cbe8fac98993fee43b9
#
_cell.length_a   1.000
_cell.length_b   1.000
_cell.length_c   1.000
_cell.angle_alpha   90.00
_cell.angle_beta   90.00
_cell.angle_gamma   90.00
#
_symmetry.space_group_name_H-M   'P 1'
#
loop_
_entity.id
_entity.type
_entity.pdbx_description
1 polymer ?
#
loop_
_entity_poly.entity_id
_entity_poly.type
_entity_poly.pdbx_seq_one_letter_code
_entity_poly.pdbx_strand_id
1 'polypeptide(L)'
;PKTERVIEGKTIYQSVVKLMEDDIFVAMSDGCPHAGIGTAYNFGWNREDIIAFMEVQATMGYTAKTLSTVLVDECERLYDHQPGDDATACVVRVRRREPLNLLFGSPANRDDDERMMSLFFSKEGKHIVCGGTTATVAARYLHKPLTPNLDFVDADVPPTATLEGVD
;
A
#
# COMPACT_ATOMS: atom_id res chain seq x y z
N PRO A 1 2.20 26.25 7.26
CA PRO A 1 2.47 27.60 6.70
C PRO A 1 3.04 27.47 5.30
N LYS A 2 2.54 28.31 4.39
CA LYS A 2 2.96 28.38 2.99
C LYS A 2 4.08 29.43 2.90
N THR A 3 5.25 29.03 2.40
CA THR A 3 6.40 29.93 2.20
C THR A 3 6.61 30.13 0.72
N GLU A 4 6.75 31.39 0.32
CA GLU A 4 7.06 31.77 -1.06
C GLU A 4 8.57 31.76 -1.27
N ARG A 5 9.02 31.15 -2.38
CA ARG A 5 10.41 31.17 -2.83
C ARG A 5 10.46 31.54 -4.31
N VAL A 6 11.45 32.32 -4.68
CA VAL A 6 11.73 32.63 -6.09
C VAL A 6 12.97 31.85 -6.51
N ILE A 7 12.82 30.96 -7.51
CA ILE A 7 13.91 30.19 -8.09
C ILE A 7 13.90 30.44 -9.60
N GLU A 8 15.02 30.92 -10.13
CA GLU A 8 15.19 31.26 -11.55
C GLU A 8 14.07 32.15 -12.10
N GLY A 9 13.63 33.15 -11.29
CA GLY A 9 12.57 34.08 -11.69
C GLY A 9 11.14 33.52 -11.62
N LYS A 10 10.96 32.24 -11.18
CA LYS A 10 9.64 31.62 -10.98
C LYS A 10 9.29 31.58 -9.49
N THR A 11 8.07 31.97 -9.18
CA THR A 11 7.55 31.89 -7.81
C THR A 11 7.09 30.46 -7.51
N ILE A 12 7.66 29.88 -6.46
CA ILE A 12 7.30 28.54 -5.96
C ILE A 12 6.76 28.67 -4.53
N TYR A 13 5.69 27.98 -4.26
CA TYR A 13 5.12 27.89 -2.91
C TYR A 13 5.53 26.59 -2.25
N GLN A 14 6.17 26.67 -1.10
CA GLN A 14 6.59 25.55 -0.30
C GLN A 14 5.75 25.45 0.97
N SER A 15 5.30 24.25 1.30
CA SER A 15 4.69 23.93 2.60
C SER A 15 5.41 22.74 3.21
N VAL A 16 5.62 22.78 4.53
CA VAL A 16 6.16 21.67 5.30
C VAL A 16 5.08 21.21 6.26
N VAL A 17 4.72 19.93 6.16
CA VAL A 17 3.70 19.30 7.01
C VAL A 17 4.31 18.11 7.74
N LYS A 18 3.88 17.89 8.99
CA LYS A 18 4.22 16.68 9.73
C LYS A 18 3.30 15.56 9.23
N LEU A 19 3.90 14.48 8.78
CA LEU A 19 3.15 13.30 8.33
C LEU A 19 2.53 12.58 9.53
N MET A 20 1.28 12.19 9.38
CA MET A 20 0.56 11.29 10.28
C MET A 20 0.14 10.03 9.54
N GLU A 21 -0.08 8.96 10.29
CA GLU A 21 -0.62 7.73 9.73
C GLU A 21 -1.98 8.00 9.10
N ASP A 22 -2.21 7.42 7.92
CA ASP A 22 -3.39 7.60 7.07
C ASP A 22 -3.52 8.96 6.36
N ASP A 23 -2.54 9.86 6.48
CA ASP A 23 -2.51 11.04 5.62
C ASP A 23 -2.52 10.63 4.15
N ILE A 24 -3.33 11.32 3.35
CA ILE A 24 -3.45 11.10 1.90
C ILE A 24 -3.05 12.37 1.17
N PHE A 25 -2.11 12.25 0.25
CA PHE A 25 -1.69 13.31 -0.65
C PHE A 25 -2.11 12.95 -2.06
N VAL A 26 -2.79 13.87 -2.72
CA VAL A 26 -3.21 13.74 -4.12
C VAL A 26 -2.51 14.80 -4.94
N ALA A 27 -1.72 14.37 -5.91
CA ALA A 27 -1.17 15.22 -6.95
C ALA A 27 -1.84 14.88 -8.28
N MET A 28 -2.22 15.91 -9.04
CA MET A 28 -2.94 15.73 -10.30
C MET A 28 -2.50 16.77 -11.32
N SER A 29 -2.63 16.42 -12.61
CA SER A 29 -2.52 17.37 -13.71
C SER A 29 -3.76 18.26 -13.77
N ASP A 30 -3.66 19.34 -14.55
CA ASP A 30 -4.75 20.27 -14.79
C ASP A 30 -5.93 19.68 -15.58
N GLY A 31 -5.73 18.57 -16.28
CA GLY A 31 -6.82 17.82 -16.88
C GLY A 31 -7.86 17.31 -15.86
N CYS A 32 -7.50 17.09 -14.58
CA CYS A 32 -8.49 16.73 -13.57
C CYS A 32 -9.43 17.91 -13.23
N PRO A 33 -8.94 19.11 -12.86
CA PRO A 33 -9.80 20.29 -12.70
C PRO A 33 -10.54 20.71 -13.96
N HIS A 34 -10.03 20.44 -15.15
CA HIS A 34 -10.70 20.76 -16.40
C HIS A 34 -11.79 19.74 -16.77
N ALA A 35 -11.87 18.61 -16.10
CA ALA A 35 -12.89 17.61 -16.39
C ALA A 35 -14.31 18.18 -16.27
N GLY A 36 -15.13 17.88 -17.24
CA GLY A 36 -16.51 18.32 -17.29
C GLY A 36 -16.73 19.74 -17.81
N ILE A 37 -15.72 20.46 -18.30
CA ILE A 37 -15.91 21.77 -18.94
C ILE A 37 -16.83 21.61 -20.15
N GLY A 38 -17.89 22.43 -20.15
CA GLY A 38 -18.88 22.46 -21.25
C GLY A 38 -19.85 21.28 -21.26
N THR A 39 -19.75 20.36 -20.30
CA THR A 39 -20.64 19.21 -20.11
C THR A 39 -21.31 19.27 -18.73
N ALA A 40 -20.71 18.68 -17.73
CA ALA A 40 -21.24 18.65 -16.36
C ALA A 40 -21.05 19.98 -15.61
N TYR A 41 -20.02 20.73 -15.94
CA TYR A 41 -19.63 21.97 -15.26
C TYR A 41 -19.31 23.09 -16.28
N ASN A 42 -19.67 24.33 -15.94
CA ASN A 42 -19.33 25.48 -16.79
C ASN A 42 -17.83 25.80 -16.77
N PHE A 43 -17.16 25.58 -15.62
CA PHE A 43 -15.76 25.96 -15.38
C PHE A 43 -14.87 24.76 -15.00
N GLY A 44 -15.35 23.54 -15.23
CA GLY A 44 -14.67 22.31 -14.85
C GLY A 44 -14.95 21.87 -13.41
N TRP A 45 -14.30 20.81 -13.01
CA TRP A 45 -14.42 20.20 -11.68
C TRP A 45 -13.51 20.94 -10.71
N ASN A 46 -14.05 21.88 -9.97
CA ASN A 46 -13.25 22.72 -9.11
C ASN A 46 -12.53 21.92 -8.01
N ARG A 47 -11.46 22.51 -7.46
CA ARG A 47 -10.59 21.82 -6.49
C ARG A 47 -11.35 21.41 -5.22
N GLU A 48 -12.26 22.22 -4.76
CA GLU A 48 -13.05 21.98 -3.54
C GLU A 48 -13.94 20.73 -3.72
N ASP A 49 -14.54 20.57 -4.90
CA ASP A 49 -15.38 19.40 -5.22
C ASP A 49 -14.52 18.13 -5.37
N ILE A 50 -13.31 18.25 -5.97
CA ILE A 50 -12.34 17.14 -6.03
C ILE A 50 -11.95 16.72 -4.62
N ILE A 51 -11.66 17.65 -3.71
CA ILE A 51 -11.32 17.35 -2.32
C ILE A 51 -12.50 16.63 -1.65
N ALA A 52 -13.70 17.16 -1.74
CA ALA A 52 -14.89 16.56 -1.13
C ALA A 52 -15.15 15.14 -1.67
N PHE A 53 -15.00 14.95 -2.98
CA PHE A 53 -15.09 13.63 -3.59
C PHE A 53 -14.04 12.66 -3.03
N MET A 54 -12.78 13.06 -2.98
CA MET A 54 -11.69 12.22 -2.49
C MET A 54 -11.80 11.93 -0.99
N GLU A 55 -12.29 12.86 -0.19
CA GLU A 55 -12.56 12.63 1.24
C GLU A 55 -13.60 11.52 1.42
N VAL A 56 -14.68 11.53 0.66
CA VAL A 56 -15.68 10.45 0.69
C VAL A 56 -15.06 9.12 0.29
N GLN A 57 -14.30 9.08 -0.81
CA GLN A 57 -13.66 7.84 -1.27
C GLN A 57 -12.62 7.30 -0.27
N ALA A 58 -11.91 8.18 0.44
CA ALA A 58 -10.94 7.80 1.46
C ALA A 58 -11.59 7.04 2.64
N THR A 59 -12.84 7.37 2.99
CA THR A 59 -13.58 6.66 4.06
C THR A 59 -13.93 5.22 3.73
N MET A 60 -13.92 4.85 2.45
CA MET A 60 -14.20 3.47 1.99
C MET A 60 -13.06 2.49 2.22
N GLY A 61 -11.94 2.92 2.80
CA GLY A 61 -10.78 2.07 3.07
C GLY A 61 -9.96 1.70 1.82
N TYR A 62 -10.15 2.38 0.72
CA TYR A 62 -9.46 2.11 -0.54
C TYR A 62 -7.94 2.31 -0.42
N THR A 63 -7.19 1.50 -1.18
CA THR A 63 -5.75 1.67 -1.34
C THR A 63 -5.43 2.96 -2.13
N ALA A 64 -4.20 3.47 -2.02
CA ALA A 64 -3.76 4.61 -2.81
C ALA A 64 -3.93 4.37 -4.32
N LYS A 65 -3.65 3.14 -4.79
CA LYS A 65 -3.87 2.73 -6.18
C LYS A 65 -5.36 2.85 -6.56
N THR A 66 -6.27 2.31 -5.75
CA THR A 66 -7.71 2.37 -6.03
C THR A 66 -8.20 3.82 -6.02
N LEU A 67 -7.73 4.65 -5.07
CA LEU A 67 -8.07 6.07 -5.02
C LEU A 67 -7.63 6.83 -6.28
N SER A 68 -6.43 6.56 -6.81
CA SER A 68 -6.00 7.19 -8.06
C SER A 68 -6.83 6.74 -9.25
N THR A 69 -7.20 5.47 -9.33
CA THR A 69 -8.09 4.93 -10.38
C THR A 69 -9.46 5.60 -10.31
N VAL A 70 -10.09 5.63 -9.13
CA VAL A 70 -11.41 6.25 -8.93
C VAL A 70 -11.41 7.73 -9.30
N LEU A 71 -10.34 8.46 -9.02
CA LEU A 71 -10.22 9.87 -9.42
C LEU A 71 -10.16 10.02 -10.94
N VAL A 72 -9.38 9.19 -11.63
CA VAL A 72 -9.26 9.24 -13.10
C VAL A 72 -10.54 8.76 -13.77
N ASP A 73 -11.18 7.71 -13.25
CA ASP A 73 -12.47 7.21 -13.77
C ASP A 73 -13.56 8.29 -13.65
N GLU A 74 -13.56 9.06 -12.56
CA GLU A 74 -14.51 10.19 -12.43
C GLU A 74 -14.18 11.31 -13.41
N CYS A 75 -12.91 11.60 -13.69
CA CYS A 75 -12.53 12.54 -14.75
C CYS A 75 -13.05 12.07 -16.12
N GLU A 76 -12.85 10.78 -16.45
CA GLU A 76 -13.34 10.20 -17.70
C GLU A 76 -14.88 10.32 -17.83
N ARG A 77 -15.59 10.02 -16.74
CA ARG A 77 -17.06 10.19 -16.70
C ARG A 77 -17.49 11.65 -16.92
N LEU A 78 -16.79 12.61 -16.31
CA LEU A 78 -17.07 14.03 -16.45
C LEU A 78 -16.77 14.56 -17.87
N TYR A 79 -15.78 13.97 -18.54
CA TYR A 79 -15.48 14.23 -19.94
C TYR A 79 -16.43 13.54 -20.94
N ASP A 80 -17.45 12.84 -20.44
CA ASP A 80 -18.36 12.05 -21.27
C ASP A 80 -17.61 11.06 -22.18
N HIS A 81 -16.56 10.43 -21.65
CA HIS A 81 -15.65 9.50 -22.35
C HIS A 81 -14.94 10.11 -23.58
N GLN A 82 -14.89 11.42 -23.67
CA GLN A 82 -14.19 12.18 -24.72
C GLN A 82 -13.23 13.17 -24.05
N PRO A 83 -12.07 12.71 -23.57
CA PRO A 83 -11.16 13.56 -22.81
C PRO A 83 -10.71 14.77 -23.65
N GLY A 84 -10.91 15.96 -23.08
CA GLY A 84 -10.46 17.22 -23.66
C GLY A 84 -9.03 17.57 -23.28
N ASP A 85 -8.46 16.88 -22.29
CA ASP A 85 -7.09 17.06 -21.80
C ASP A 85 -6.60 15.81 -21.08
N ASP A 86 -5.28 15.66 -20.94
CA ASP A 86 -4.63 14.52 -20.26
C ASP A 86 -4.81 14.60 -18.75
N ALA A 87 -5.64 13.72 -18.18
CA ALA A 87 -5.86 13.62 -16.75
C ALA A 87 -4.92 12.58 -16.11
N THR A 88 -4.01 13.05 -15.27
CA THR A 88 -3.09 12.20 -14.51
C THR A 88 -3.29 12.41 -13.02
N ALA A 89 -3.35 11.32 -12.26
CA ALA A 89 -3.45 11.35 -10.80
C ALA A 89 -2.40 10.47 -10.13
N CYS A 90 -1.78 11.01 -9.08
CA CYS A 90 -0.89 10.27 -8.20
C CYS A 90 -1.40 10.41 -6.75
N VAL A 91 -1.66 9.28 -6.10
CA VAL A 91 -2.11 9.25 -4.71
C VAL A 91 -1.04 8.60 -3.84
N VAL A 92 -0.65 9.28 -2.78
CA VAL A 92 0.28 8.76 -1.77
C VAL A 92 -0.46 8.69 -0.44
N ARG A 93 -0.50 7.50 0.17
CA ARG A 93 -1.05 7.28 1.51
C ARG A 93 0.09 6.96 2.48
N VAL A 94 0.16 7.69 3.57
CA VAL A 94 1.12 7.45 4.64
C VAL A 94 0.64 6.25 5.47
N ARG A 95 1.48 5.22 5.59
CA ARG A 95 1.16 4.04 6.40
C ARG A 95 2.32 3.73 7.32
N ARG A 96 2.00 3.17 8.47
CA ARG A 96 3.02 2.55 9.32
C ARG A 96 3.66 1.39 8.54
N ARG A 97 4.97 1.31 8.59
CA ARG A 97 5.67 0.16 8.01
C ARG A 97 5.42 -1.07 8.88
N GLU A 98 4.84 -2.10 8.29
CA GLU A 98 4.70 -3.43 8.88
C GLU A 98 5.59 -4.40 8.08
N PRO A 99 6.82 -4.65 8.54
CA PRO A 99 7.70 -5.60 7.88
C PRO A 99 7.12 -7.01 7.96
N LEU A 100 7.20 -7.75 6.86
CA LEU A 100 6.82 -9.14 6.78
C LEU A 100 8.05 -9.92 6.29
N ASN A 101 8.50 -10.86 7.08
CA ASN A 101 9.63 -11.71 6.78
C ASN A 101 9.10 -13.08 6.35
N LEU A 102 9.53 -13.52 5.18
CA LEU A 102 9.07 -14.75 4.59
C LEU A 102 10.24 -15.71 4.40
N LEU A 103 10.12 -16.93 4.90
CA LEU A 103 11.12 -17.96 4.82
C LEU A 103 10.63 -19.13 3.97
N PHE A 104 11.30 -19.35 2.84
CA PHE A 104 11.07 -20.48 1.95
C PHE A 104 12.28 -21.40 1.91
N GLY A 105 12.08 -22.66 2.25
CA GLY A 105 13.11 -23.66 2.21
C GLY A 105 14.10 -23.59 3.39
N SER A 106 14.76 -24.69 3.65
CA SER A 106 15.88 -24.79 4.59
C SER A 106 17.20 -24.63 3.84
N PRO A 107 18.31 -24.31 4.54
CA PRO A 107 19.63 -24.30 3.92
C PRO A 107 19.99 -25.63 3.27
N ALA A 108 20.82 -25.60 2.25
CA ALA A 108 21.36 -26.81 1.63
C ALA A 108 22.25 -27.61 2.60
N ASN A 109 22.98 -26.90 3.48
CA ASN A 109 23.77 -27.49 4.55
C ASN A 109 23.05 -27.30 5.91
N ARG A 110 22.85 -28.38 6.64
CA ARG A 110 22.20 -28.36 7.96
C ARG A 110 23.00 -27.58 9.01
N ASP A 111 24.32 -27.46 8.83
CA ASP A 111 25.17 -26.67 9.73
C ASP A 111 24.83 -25.18 9.69
N ASP A 112 24.14 -24.70 8.62
CA ASP A 112 23.69 -23.34 8.48
C ASP A 112 22.26 -23.09 9.04
N ASP A 113 21.55 -24.13 9.50
CA ASP A 113 20.17 -24.03 10.03
C ASP A 113 20.09 -22.99 11.15
N GLU A 114 20.95 -23.08 12.15
CA GLU A 114 20.94 -22.17 13.30
C GLU A 114 21.24 -20.73 12.90
N ARG A 115 22.24 -20.52 12.03
CA ARG A 115 22.59 -19.19 11.51
C ARG A 115 21.44 -18.55 10.72
N MET A 116 20.81 -19.33 9.84
CA MET A 116 19.70 -18.85 9.05
C MET A 116 18.51 -18.49 9.94
N MET A 117 18.13 -19.33 10.90
CA MET A 117 17.03 -19.09 11.82
C MET A 117 17.31 -17.88 12.71
N SER A 118 18.53 -17.74 13.25
CA SER A 118 18.94 -16.57 14.01
C SER A 118 18.80 -15.28 13.20
N LEU A 119 19.24 -15.28 11.94
CA LEU A 119 19.11 -14.12 11.06
C LEU A 119 17.64 -13.82 10.72
N PHE A 120 16.83 -14.84 10.50
CA PHE A 120 15.42 -14.68 10.20
C PHE A 120 14.65 -14.08 11.39
N PHE A 121 14.75 -14.69 12.56
CA PHE A 121 14.05 -14.25 13.77
C PHE A 121 14.63 -12.99 14.43
N SER A 122 15.82 -12.54 14.01
CA SER A 122 16.36 -11.23 14.44
C SER A 122 15.72 -10.04 13.74
N LYS A 123 14.93 -10.26 12.69
CA LYS A 123 14.24 -9.19 11.94
C LYS A 123 13.00 -8.74 12.69
N GLU A 124 12.75 -7.42 12.64
CA GLU A 124 11.50 -6.87 13.14
C GLU A 124 10.33 -7.22 12.21
N GLY A 125 9.12 -7.33 12.77
CA GLY A 125 7.88 -7.56 12.05
C GLY A 125 7.37 -8.99 12.13
N LYS A 126 6.42 -9.32 11.28
CA LYS A 126 5.81 -10.64 11.20
C LYS A 126 6.73 -11.65 10.54
N HIS A 127 6.62 -12.89 10.98
CA HIS A 127 7.43 -14.01 10.48
C HIS A 127 6.52 -15.11 9.93
N ILE A 128 6.64 -15.37 8.62
CA ILE A 128 5.91 -16.45 7.94
C ILE A 128 6.91 -17.49 7.46
N VAL A 129 6.65 -18.75 7.79
CA VAL A 129 7.48 -19.89 7.40
C VAL A 129 6.69 -20.78 6.43
N CYS A 130 7.23 -21.01 5.25
CA CYS A 130 6.61 -21.83 4.23
C CYS A 130 7.31 -23.16 4.05
N GLY A 131 6.50 -24.24 4.08
CA GLY A 131 6.94 -25.62 3.86
C GLY A 131 7.23 -26.38 5.15
N GLY A 132 6.80 -27.65 5.19
CA GLY A 132 6.86 -28.50 6.39
C GLY A 132 8.28 -28.74 6.90
N THR A 133 9.26 -28.94 6.02
CA THR A 133 10.66 -29.11 6.39
C THR A 133 11.22 -27.84 7.03
N THR A 134 10.92 -26.67 6.44
CA THR A 134 11.35 -25.37 6.97
C THR A 134 10.71 -25.09 8.32
N ALA A 135 9.41 -25.41 8.47
CA ALA A 135 8.69 -25.28 9.73
C ALA A 135 9.26 -26.18 10.81
N THR A 136 9.70 -27.40 10.46
CA THR A 136 10.36 -28.31 11.40
C THR A 136 11.71 -27.76 11.89
N VAL A 137 12.47 -27.12 10.99
CA VAL A 137 13.75 -26.49 11.38
C VAL A 137 13.49 -25.29 12.29
N ALA A 138 12.49 -24.45 11.96
CA ALA A 138 12.08 -23.32 12.79
C ALA A 138 11.60 -23.77 14.18
N ALA A 139 10.79 -24.81 14.26
CA ALA A 139 10.29 -25.37 15.51
C ALA A 139 11.44 -25.89 16.41
N ARG A 140 12.43 -26.55 15.82
CA ARG A 140 13.63 -27.01 16.51
C ARG A 140 14.44 -25.84 17.06
N TYR A 141 14.65 -24.80 16.25
CA TYR A 141 15.36 -23.60 16.66
C TYR A 141 14.68 -22.85 17.81
N LEU A 142 13.36 -22.69 17.73
CA LEU A 142 12.56 -22.02 18.76
C LEU A 142 12.33 -22.90 20.00
N HIS A 143 12.67 -24.18 19.97
CA HIS A 143 12.35 -25.17 21.02
C HIS A 143 10.85 -25.22 21.34
N LYS A 144 10.01 -25.09 20.31
CA LYS A 144 8.54 -25.08 20.42
C LYS A 144 7.92 -26.20 19.59
N PRO A 145 6.76 -26.73 20.02
CA PRO A 145 6.05 -27.74 19.27
C PRO A 145 5.44 -27.15 17.99
N LEU A 146 5.56 -27.89 16.90
CA LEU A 146 4.84 -27.61 15.65
C LEU A 146 3.53 -28.40 15.67
N THR A 147 2.39 -27.72 15.66
CA THR A 147 1.07 -28.35 15.70
C THR A 147 0.39 -28.21 14.33
N PRO A 148 0.27 -29.29 13.55
CA PRO A 148 -0.44 -29.27 12.29
C PRO A 148 -1.92 -28.94 12.48
N ASN A 149 -2.47 -28.09 11.63
CA ASN A 149 -3.89 -27.82 11.55
C ASN A 149 -4.48 -28.80 10.54
N LEU A 150 -5.35 -29.70 11.03
CA LEU A 150 -5.96 -30.74 10.20
C LEU A 150 -7.29 -30.28 9.58
N ASP A 151 -7.77 -29.09 9.93
CA ASP A 151 -8.99 -28.54 9.35
C ASP A 151 -8.71 -28.01 7.95
N PHE A 152 -9.34 -28.62 6.97
CA PHE A 152 -9.28 -28.17 5.58
C PHE A 152 -10.20 -26.95 5.41
N VAL A 153 -9.59 -25.78 5.15
CA VAL A 153 -10.35 -24.55 4.89
C VAL A 153 -10.70 -24.42 3.40
N ASP A 154 -9.77 -24.83 2.53
CA ASP A 154 -9.91 -24.77 1.07
C ASP A 154 -9.02 -25.83 0.43
N ALA A 155 -9.50 -26.49 -0.64
CA ALA A 155 -8.75 -27.51 -1.37
C ALA A 155 -7.50 -26.96 -2.07
N ASP A 156 -7.49 -25.66 -2.42
CA ASP A 156 -6.38 -24.99 -3.09
C ASP A 156 -5.35 -24.41 -2.11
N VAL A 157 -5.65 -24.43 -0.81
CA VAL A 157 -4.75 -23.93 0.24
C VAL A 157 -4.05 -25.11 0.92
N PRO A 158 -2.70 -25.17 0.91
CA PRO A 158 -1.96 -26.22 1.61
C PRO A 158 -2.27 -26.25 3.12
N PRO A 159 -2.16 -27.42 3.78
CA PRO A 159 -2.32 -27.52 5.21
C PRO A 159 -1.41 -26.55 5.96
N THR A 160 -1.95 -25.89 6.96
CA THR A 160 -1.22 -24.97 7.83
C THR A 160 -0.80 -25.64 9.12
N ALA A 161 0.10 -25.01 9.87
CA ALA A 161 0.48 -25.44 11.20
C ALA A 161 0.69 -24.20 12.09
N THR A 162 0.49 -24.39 13.38
CA THR A 162 0.74 -23.36 14.38
C THR A 162 2.11 -23.61 15.04
N LEU A 163 2.92 -22.56 15.14
CA LEU A 163 4.20 -22.54 15.82
C LEU A 163 4.33 -21.24 16.61
N GLU A 164 4.48 -21.34 17.91
CA GLU A 164 4.66 -20.16 18.77
C GLU A 164 5.91 -19.37 18.36
N GLY A 165 5.77 -18.08 18.03
CA GLY A 165 6.83 -17.21 17.50
C GLY A 165 6.85 -17.07 15.98
N VAL A 166 5.88 -17.66 15.30
CA VAL A 166 5.60 -17.51 13.86
C VAL A 166 4.16 -17.04 13.70
N ASP A 167 3.91 -16.10 12.75
CA ASP A 167 2.60 -15.51 12.48
C ASP A 167 1.75 -16.31 11.50
#